data_d8cda0e5ba4a0821c2b12a53f860778d
#
_entry.id   d8cda0e5ba4a0821c2b12a53f860778d
#
_cell.length_a   1.000
_cell.length_b   1.000
_cell.length_c   1.000
_cell.angle_alpha   90.00
_cell.angle_beta   90.00
_cell.angle_gamma   90.00
#
_symmetry.space_group_name_H-M   'P 1'
#
loop_
_entity.id
_entity.type
_entity.pdbx_description
1 polymer ?
#
loop_
_entity_poly.entity_id
_entity_poly.type
_entity_poly.pdbx_seq_one_letter_code
_entity_poly.pdbx_strand_id
1 'polypeptide(L)'
;MAIYHLEAKVVSRGTGRSACAASAYMSCSAIYNDYDGVQHDYTRKKGLVWEQVFLPDCAPAEWQERGALWNAVEENEKTKDSRLAREFVPALPVELTPEQWKELLSDFIQGSFVSEGMCADVAVHDPDPPGHNPHAHILLTVRPLNPDGSWQYKTEKEYLCVRNGEERGFTAAEFKAAQAEGWEKQYPYKVGRKKVYLAPSEAEAKGYERASKHPKSTKYGRQNPISERWNSDEQLVLWREAWANAVNRSLERYGFDERVDHRSHAARGLDEQPTVHEGVIARALEKKGIVSDRCELNRQIKRDNALLRELKAQVKKLMQAIKNAIPSLAEAMESVRGKMILFMYQLRYITGGKNRLAKNLDIRKGRLAEYVRIAGEIKEKSKDRSALLAEKKATPGINILKHRDLSRRIAELTEELEELRSEKTRLLASMEYAADTPISAVRKDVAAIEANLKKLEQQEQKYTAELNTALSEYEELKAQAADFDPDELAMAQLAIRSDKEAAVQSKVREAYGDKYDFWAMIGAEKDVSRMLNEEDPHAIRERVRRKEQERQRESREPVPQHRKKDRGWER
;
A
#
# COMPACT_ATOMS: atom_id res chain seq x y z
N MET A 1 -2.33 -9.22 -19.80
CA MET A 1 -3.53 -8.91 -19.00
C MET A 1 -3.33 -7.55 -18.36
N ALA A 2 -4.15 -6.59 -18.75
CA ALA A 2 -4.11 -5.21 -18.25
C ALA A 2 -4.20 -5.19 -16.71
N ILE A 3 -3.36 -4.39 -16.08
CA ILE A 3 -3.36 -4.17 -14.63
C ILE A 3 -3.64 -2.72 -14.32
N TYR A 4 -4.45 -2.46 -13.29
CA TYR A 4 -4.61 -1.10 -12.80
C TYR A 4 -3.41 -0.72 -11.92
N HIS A 5 -2.74 0.37 -12.29
CA HIS A 5 -1.75 1.03 -11.43
C HIS A 5 -1.73 2.52 -11.76
N LEU A 6 -1.80 3.36 -10.74
CA LEU A 6 -1.58 4.80 -10.82
C LEU A 6 -0.92 5.27 -9.53
N GLU A 7 0.38 5.45 -9.56
CA GLU A 7 1.15 6.03 -8.46
C GLU A 7 1.09 7.56 -8.54
N ALA A 8 0.87 8.22 -7.41
CA ALA A 8 0.92 9.68 -7.29
C ALA A 8 2.06 10.10 -6.38
N LYS A 9 2.91 10.99 -6.84
CA LYS A 9 4.08 11.51 -6.13
C LYS A 9 4.07 13.03 -6.10
N VAL A 10 4.73 13.60 -5.11
CA VAL A 10 4.98 15.04 -5.04
C VAL A 10 6.46 15.30 -5.33
N VAL A 11 6.74 16.22 -6.24
CA VAL A 11 8.06 16.79 -6.44
C VAL A 11 8.16 18.03 -5.57
N SER A 12 9.01 17.98 -4.55
CA SER A 12 9.16 19.07 -3.57
C SER A 12 10.63 19.40 -3.36
N ARG A 13 10.93 20.69 -3.35
CA ARG A 13 12.27 21.20 -3.08
C ARG A 13 12.76 20.82 -1.68
N GLY A 14 11.87 20.81 -0.69
CA GLY A 14 12.18 20.40 0.69
C GLY A 14 12.66 18.95 0.82
N THR A 15 12.36 18.10 -0.17
CA THR A 15 12.87 16.71 -0.24
C THR A 15 14.11 16.58 -1.14
N GLY A 16 14.71 17.69 -1.56
CA GLY A 16 15.87 17.72 -2.46
C GLY A 16 15.55 17.35 -3.91
N ARG A 17 14.26 17.45 -4.33
CA ARG A 17 13.83 17.19 -5.71
C ARG A 17 13.64 18.51 -6.47
N SER A 18 13.97 18.52 -7.76
CA SER A 18 13.75 19.61 -8.69
C SER A 18 12.74 19.19 -9.76
N ALA A 19 11.92 20.14 -10.23
CA ALA A 19 10.98 19.91 -11.33
C ALA A 19 11.75 19.77 -12.66
N CYS A 20 12.78 20.57 -12.88
CA CYS A 20 13.67 20.47 -14.04
C CYS A 20 14.38 19.11 -14.09
N ALA A 21 14.89 18.62 -12.93
CA ALA A 21 15.50 17.29 -12.85
C ALA A 21 14.50 16.18 -13.14
N ALA A 22 13.26 16.28 -12.63
CA ALA A 22 12.21 15.29 -12.85
C ALA A 22 11.82 15.23 -14.34
N SER A 23 11.63 16.37 -14.98
CA SER A 23 11.33 16.48 -16.40
C SER A 23 12.48 15.95 -17.27
N ALA A 24 13.71 16.37 -17.02
CA ALA A 24 14.89 15.88 -17.73
C ALA A 24 15.05 14.35 -17.60
N TYR A 25 14.83 13.81 -16.40
CA TYR A 25 14.91 12.37 -16.14
C TYR A 25 13.87 11.56 -16.92
N MET A 26 12.60 11.99 -16.90
CA MET A 26 11.54 11.24 -17.58
C MET A 26 11.62 11.38 -19.10
N SER A 27 12.04 12.55 -19.62
CA SER A 27 12.16 12.80 -21.06
C SER A 27 13.51 12.36 -21.66
N CYS A 28 14.41 11.80 -20.85
CA CYS A 28 15.76 11.42 -21.30
C CYS A 28 16.52 12.58 -21.96
N SER A 29 16.31 13.80 -21.45
CA SER A 29 16.86 15.04 -22.02
C SER A 29 17.83 15.74 -21.07
N ALA A 30 18.38 16.87 -21.50
CA ALA A 30 19.22 17.73 -20.69
C ALA A 30 18.49 19.06 -20.45
N ILE A 31 18.24 19.41 -19.18
CA ILE A 31 17.61 20.67 -18.79
C ILE A 31 18.51 21.39 -17.78
N TYR A 32 18.80 22.66 -18.05
CA TYR A 32 19.47 23.53 -17.10
C TYR A 32 18.43 24.14 -16.14
N ASN A 33 18.70 24.06 -14.85
CA ASN A 33 17.84 24.63 -13.82
C ASN A 33 18.41 26.01 -13.41
N ASP A 34 17.71 27.08 -13.78
CA ASP A 34 18.12 28.47 -13.50
C ASP A 34 18.10 28.78 -12.00
N TYR A 35 17.26 28.08 -11.21
CA TYR A 35 17.10 28.32 -9.78
C TYR A 35 18.35 27.93 -8.96
N ASP A 36 18.98 26.80 -9.27
CA ASP A 36 20.14 26.27 -8.54
C ASP A 36 21.43 26.24 -9.37
N GLY A 37 21.36 26.59 -10.66
CA GLY A 37 22.50 26.61 -11.58
C GLY A 37 23.00 25.22 -11.97
N VAL A 38 22.17 24.18 -11.84
CA VAL A 38 22.56 22.78 -12.10
C VAL A 38 22.07 22.32 -13.47
N GLN A 39 22.97 21.75 -14.26
CA GLN A 39 22.63 21.05 -15.49
C GLN A 39 22.21 19.62 -15.17
N HIS A 40 20.94 19.29 -15.41
CA HIS A 40 20.44 17.93 -15.31
C HIS A 40 20.49 17.24 -16.68
N ASP A 41 21.43 16.32 -16.85
CA ASP A 41 21.65 15.61 -18.13
C ASP A 41 21.35 14.11 -17.97
N TYR A 42 20.28 13.65 -18.61
CA TYR A 42 19.85 12.25 -18.66
C TYR A 42 19.81 11.71 -20.10
N THR A 43 20.51 12.32 -21.06
CA THR A 43 20.52 11.93 -22.48
C THR A 43 21.06 10.52 -22.72
N ARG A 44 21.80 9.96 -21.75
CA ARG A 44 22.29 8.57 -21.82
C ARG A 44 21.23 7.53 -21.43
N LYS A 45 20.11 7.94 -20.84
CA LYS A 45 19.01 7.04 -20.47
C LYS A 45 18.29 6.58 -21.74
N LYS A 46 17.88 5.30 -21.75
CA LYS A 46 17.17 4.65 -22.87
C LYS A 46 15.78 4.24 -22.45
N GLY A 47 14.96 3.82 -23.43
CA GLY A 47 13.61 3.29 -23.20
C GLY A 47 12.52 4.34 -23.31
N LEU A 48 12.81 5.55 -23.74
CA LEU A 48 11.82 6.57 -24.09
C LEU A 48 11.14 6.19 -25.41
N VAL A 49 9.81 6.09 -25.39
CA VAL A 49 8.98 5.76 -26.56
C VAL A 49 8.34 7.00 -27.15
N TRP A 50 7.86 7.90 -26.27
CA TRP A 50 7.17 9.11 -26.65
C TRP A 50 7.20 10.13 -25.53
N GLU A 51 7.16 11.41 -25.91
CA GLU A 51 7.06 12.53 -25.00
C GLU A 51 6.28 13.69 -25.59
N GLN A 52 5.60 14.47 -24.75
CA GLN A 52 4.88 15.67 -25.18
C GLN A 52 4.57 16.57 -23.98
N VAL A 53 4.52 17.89 -24.24
CA VAL A 53 3.98 18.88 -23.30
C VAL A 53 2.58 19.27 -23.76
N PHE A 54 1.64 19.28 -22.82
CA PHE A 54 0.26 19.72 -23.03
C PHE A 54 0.02 20.98 -22.21
N LEU A 55 -0.50 22.00 -22.86
CA LEU A 55 -0.74 23.33 -22.27
C LEU A 55 -2.22 23.67 -22.35
N PRO A 56 -2.80 24.32 -21.32
CA PRO A 56 -4.08 25.00 -21.45
C PRO A 56 -3.94 26.23 -22.35
N ASP A 57 -5.04 26.64 -22.98
CA ASP A 57 -5.05 27.74 -23.97
C ASP A 57 -4.48 29.07 -23.43
N CYS A 58 -4.59 29.29 -22.13
CA CYS A 58 -4.07 30.52 -21.50
C CYS A 58 -2.57 30.46 -21.16
N ALA A 59 -1.91 29.31 -21.32
CA ALA A 59 -0.50 29.16 -20.96
C ALA A 59 0.41 29.87 -22.00
N PRO A 60 1.56 30.44 -21.59
CA PRO A 60 2.57 30.97 -22.51
C PRO A 60 3.03 29.90 -23.51
N ALA A 61 3.05 30.26 -24.79
CA ALA A 61 3.39 29.34 -25.87
C ALA A 61 4.82 28.76 -25.77
N GLU A 62 5.75 29.55 -25.21
CA GLU A 62 7.14 29.11 -24.95
C GLU A 62 7.25 27.95 -23.97
N TRP A 63 6.23 27.68 -23.16
CA TRP A 63 6.18 26.54 -22.24
C TRP A 63 5.95 25.20 -22.96
N GLN A 64 5.73 25.23 -24.27
CA GLN A 64 5.79 24.01 -25.08
C GLN A 64 7.20 23.38 -25.02
N GLU A 65 8.23 24.20 -24.77
CA GLU A 65 9.56 23.73 -24.42
C GLU A 65 9.60 23.46 -22.91
N ARG A 66 9.88 22.20 -22.53
CA ARG A 66 9.79 21.74 -21.13
C ARG A 66 10.76 22.44 -20.18
N GLY A 67 11.94 22.81 -20.66
CA GLY A 67 12.90 23.58 -19.86
C GLY A 67 12.34 24.95 -19.49
N ALA A 68 11.69 25.64 -20.42
CA ALA A 68 11.03 26.93 -20.16
C ALA A 68 9.88 26.75 -19.14
N LEU A 69 9.02 25.73 -19.31
CA LEU A 69 7.93 25.45 -18.38
C LEU A 69 8.43 25.22 -16.95
N TRP A 70 9.39 24.29 -16.79
CA TRP A 70 9.81 23.89 -15.44
C TRP A 70 10.71 24.90 -14.77
N ASN A 71 11.49 25.69 -15.52
CA ASN A 71 12.18 26.85 -14.97
C ASN A 71 11.21 27.94 -14.50
N ALA A 72 10.14 28.24 -15.25
CA ALA A 72 9.09 29.15 -14.81
C ALA A 72 8.40 28.69 -13.50
N VAL A 73 8.20 27.38 -13.32
CA VAL A 73 7.70 26.81 -12.06
C VAL A 73 8.71 27.00 -10.93
N GLU A 74 9.99 26.63 -11.14
CA GLU A 74 11.04 26.73 -10.13
C GLU A 74 11.26 28.17 -9.67
N GLU A 75 11.25 29.13 -10.59
CA GLU A 75 11.42 30.56 -10.31
C GLU A 75 10.23 31.12 -9.51
N ASN A 76 9.00 30.72 -9.87
CA ASN A 76 7.80 31.21 -9.19
C ASN A 76 7.66 30.65 -7.76
N GLU A 77 8.19 29.45 -7.49
CA GLU A 77 8.11 28.79 -6.21
C GLU A 77 9.27 29.16 -5.28
N LYS A 78 9.13 30.28 -4.55
CA LYS A 78 10.23 30.92 -3.79
C LYS A 78 10.55 30.30 -2.44
N THR A 79 9.70 29.42 -1.90
CA THR A 79 9.93 28.86 -0.56
C THR A 79 10.83 27.63 -0.60
N LYS A 80 11.59 27.44 0.48
CA LYS A 80 12.53 26.31 0.62
C LYS A 80 11.83 24.94 0.54
N ASP A 81 10.57 24.87 0.95
CA ASP A 81 9.82 23.61 1.03
C ASP A 81 8.73 23.52 -0.07
N SER A 82 8.83 24.37 -1.12
CA SER A 82 7.82 24.44 -2.18
C SER A 82 7.55 23.08 -2.81
N ARG A 83 6.27 22.77 -2.97
CA ARG A 83 5.82 21.73 -3.90
C ARG A 83 5.91 22.30 -5.32
N LEU A 84 6.73 21.68 -6.15
CA LEU A 84 7.04 22.15 -7.51
C LEU A 84 6.10 21.52 -8.52
N ALA A 85 5.90 20.22 -8.41
CA ALA A 85 5.06 19.45 -9.33
C ALA A 85 4.38 18.28 -8.64
N ARG A 86 3.37 17.72 -9.31
CA ARG A 86 2.82 16.39 -9.02
C ARG A 86 3.16 15.46 -10.17
N GLU A 87 3.64 14.29 -9.84
CA GLU A 87 3.94 13.25 -10.81
C GLU A 87 2.95 12.11 -10.66
N PHE A 88 2.27 11.73 -11.75
CA PHE A 88 1.53 10.48 -11.86
C PHE A 88 2.32 9.48 -12.69
N VAL A 89 2.31 8.22 -12.24
CA VAL A 89 2.95 7.12 -12.96
C VAL A 89 1.93 6.02 -13.20
N PRO A 90 1.11 6.12 -14.27
CA PRO A 90 0.21 5.06 -14.69
C PRO A 90 0.94 3.93 -15.41
N ALA A 91 0.53 2.66 -15.16
CA ALA A 91 0.90 1.54 -16.00
C ALA A 91 0.05 1.55 -17.27
N LEU A 92 0.67 1.25 -18.40
CA LEU A 92 0.00 1.17 -19.70
C LEU A 92 -0.39 -0.28 -20.00
N PRO A 93 -1.58 -0.51 -20.60
CA PRO A 93 -1.99 -1.83 -21.04
C PRO A 93 -1.02 -2.40 -22.08
N VAL A 94 -0.50 -3.59 -21.81
CA VAL A 94 0.40 -4.29 -22.74
C VAL A 94 -0.30 -4.81 -23.98
N GLU A 95 -1.63 -4.82 -23.96
CA GLU A 95 -2.51 -5.18 -25.08
C GLU A 95 -2.54 -4.10 -26.16
N LEU A 96 -2.24 -2.85 -25.79
CA LEU A 96 -2.26 -1.71 -26.70
C LEU A 96 -0.89 -1.45 -27.33
N THR A 97 -0.90 -0.91 -28.56
CA THR A 97 0.33 -0.48 -29.24
C THR A 97 0.82 0.88 -28.74
N PRO A 98 2.08 1.28 -29.00
CA PRO A 98 2.60 2.59 -28.65
C PRO A 98 1.75 3.76 -29.18
N GLU A 99 1.17 3.66 -30.36
CA GLU A 99 0.28 4.67 -30.95
C GLU A 99 -1.02 4.77 -30.15
N GLN A 100 -1.58 3.64 -29.75
CA GLN A 100 -2.78 3.57 -28.91
C GLN A 100 -2.53 4.08 -27.49
N TRP A 101 -1.31 3.90 -26.95
CA TRP A 101 -0.91 4.52 -25.68
C TRP A 101 -0.88 6.06 -25.77
N LYS A 102 -0.39 6.61 -26.89
CA LYS A 102 -0.40 8.07 -27.11
C LYS A 102 -1.81 8.62 -27.12
N GLU A 103 -2.72 7.97 -27.84
CA GLU A 103 -4.13 8.37 -27.90
C GLU A 103 -4.77 8.31 -26.51
N LEU A 104 -4.64 7.17 -25.81
CA LEU A 104 -5.14 6.98 -24.46
C LEU A 104 -4.65 8.07 -23.48
N LEU A 105 -3.33 8.35 -23.50
CA LEU A 105 -2.74 9.35 -22.63
C LEU A 105 -3.16 10.76 -22.99
N SER A 106 -3.24 11.08 -24.28
CA SER A 106 -3.68 12.40 -24.75
C SER A 106 -5.10 12.70 -24.31
N ASP A 107 -6.03 11.75 -24.51
CA ASP A 107 -7.42 11.85 -24.07
C ASP A 107 -7.52 12.03 -22.54
N PHE A 108 -6.76 11.22 -21.78
CA PHE A 108 -6.76 11.29 -20.33
C PHE A 108 -6.19 12.59 -19.80
N ILE A 109 -5.04 13.03 -20.33
CA ILE A 109 -4.35 14.26 -19.91
C ILE A 109 -5.19 15.50 -20.24
N GLN A 110 -5.72 15.57 -21.46
CA GLN A 110 -6.58 16.67 -21.89
C GLN A 110 -7.83 16.78 -21.01
N GLY A 111 -8.53 15.64 -20.82
CA GLY A 111 -9.80 15.62 -20.10
C GLY A 111 -9.68 15.75 -18.58
N SER A 112 -8.55 15.33 -17.98
CA SER A 112 -8.41 15.27 -16.53
C SER A 112 -7.55 16.39 -15.93
N PHE A 113 -6.63 16.98 -16.71
CA PHE A 113 -5.65 17.92 -16.19
C PHE A 113 -5.63 19.25 -16.95
N VAL A 114 -5.47 19.19 -18.27
CA VAL A 114 -5.34 20.42 -19.09
C VAL A 114 -6.64 21.20 -19.11
N SER A 115 -7.79 20.54 -19.24
CA SER A 115 -9.12 21.16 -19.14
C SER A 115 -9.37 21.84 -17.77
N GLU A 116 -8.65 21.41 -16.73
CA GLU A 116 -8.68 21.99 -15.39
C GLU A 116 -7.69 23.15 -15.21
N GLY A 117 -6.87 23.44 -16.23
CA GLY A 117 -5.88 24.52 -16.23
C GLY A 117 -4.48 24.12 -15.77
N MET A 118 -4.14 22.83 -15.75
CA MET A 118 -2.80 22.35 -15.47
C MET A 118 -1.98 22.24 -16.75
N CYS A 119 -0.70 22.63 -16.71
CA CYS A 119 0.26 22.19 -17.71
C CYS A 119 0.71 20.77 -17.36
N ALA A 120 0.84 19.93 -18.38
CA ALA A 120 1.26 18.55 -18.22
C ALA A 120 2.43 18.23 -19.15
N ASP A 121 3.49 17.66 -18.59
CA ASP A 121 4.63 17.13 -19.32
C ASP A 121 4.63 15.62 -19.19
N VAL A 122 4.57 14.89 -20.31
CA VAL A 122 4.45 13.43 -20.33
C VAL A 122 5.62 12.78 -21.05
N ALA A 123 6.04 11.64 -20.53
CA ALA A 123 7.00 10.74 -21.16
C ALA A 123 6.57 9.29 -20.96
N VAL A 124 6.60 8.50 -22.03
CA VAL A 124 6.27 7.08 -22.04
C VAL A 124 7.55 6.27 -22.10
N HIS A 125 7.68 5.32 -21.20
CA HIS A 125 8.79 4.39 -21.16
C HIS A 125 8.31 2.96 -21.36
N ASP A 126 9.03 2.23 -22.19
CA ASP A 126 8.87 0.78 -22.36
C ASP A 126 10.23 0.11 -22.13
N PRO A 127 10.51 -0.31 -20.89
CA PRO A 127 11.79 -0.93 -20.57
C PRO A 127 11.91 -2.32 -21.19
N ASP A 128 13.10 -2.63 -21.71
CA ASP A 128 13.42 -3.91 -22.33
C ASP A 128 13.11 -5.13 -21.41
N PRO A 129 12.69 -6.27 -21.99
CA PRO A 129 12.56 -7.52 -21.25
C PRO A 129 13.85 -7.93 -20.52
N PRO A 130 13.77 -8.58 -19.33
CA PRO A 130 12.57 -9.14 -18.70
C PRO A 130 11.80 -8.16 -17.81
N GLY A 131 12.09 -6.86 -17.91
CA GLY A 131 11.45 -5.82 -17.12
C GLY A 131 10.27 -5.16 -17.80
N HIS A 132 9.71 -5.74 -18.86
CA HIS A 132 8.59 -5.18 -19.62
C HIS A 132 7.45 -4.72 -18.71
N ASN A 133 7.34 -3.40 -18.58
CA ASN A 133 6.33 -2.73 -17.79
C ASN A 133 6.12 -1.33 -18.38
N PRO A 134 5.42 -1.24 -19.51
CA PRO A 134 5.16 0.04 -20.15
C PRO A 134 4.41 0.96 -19.19
N HIS A 135 4.92 2.17 -19.02
CA HIS A 135 4.37 3.16 -18.11
C HIS A 135 4.63 4.56 -18.60
N ALA A 136 3.79 5.47 -18.17
CA ALA A 136 4.00 6.89 -18.42
C ALA A 136 4.43 7.61 -17.14
N HIS A 137 5.17 8.68 -17.28
CA HIS A 137 5.37 9.73 -16.30
C HIS A 137 4.59 10.94 -16.75
N ILE A 138 3.70 11.46 -15.92
CA ILE A 138 2.92 12.66 -16.17
C ILE A 138 3.26 13.65 -15.08
N LEU A 139 4.02 14.67 -15.42
CA LEU A 139 4.43 15.73 -14.50
C LEU A 139 3.49 16.92 -14.68
N LEU A 140 2.82 17.33 -13.60
CA LEU A 140 1.76 18.33 -13.61
C LEU A 140 2.15 19.55 -12.78
N THR A 141 1.78 20.73 -13.25
CA THR A 141 1.87 21.96 -12.46
C THR A 141 0.86 21.89 -11.29
N VAL A 142 1.20 22.54 -10.17
CA VAL A 142 0.39 22.53 -8.93
C VAL A 142 -0.17 23.91 -8.59
N ARG A 143 -0.01 24.87 -9.51
CA ARG A 143 -0.50 26.23 -9.41
C ARG A 143 -1.37 26.53 -10.64
N PRO A 144 -2.60 27.04 -10.46
CA PRO A 144 -3.44 27.41 -11.58
C PRO A 144 -2.92 28.68 -12.27
N LEU A 145 -3.35 28.88 -13.50
CA LEU A 145 -3.04 30.04 -14.32
C LEU A 145 -4.21 31.03 -14.34
N ASN A 146 -3.88 32.31 -14.47
CA ASN A 146 -4.83 33.34 -14.86
C ASN A 146 -5.10 33.30 -16.38
N PRO A 147 -6.17 33.93 -16.87
CA PRO A 147 -6.44 34.00 -18.31
C PRO A 147 -5.33 34.68 -19.16
N ASP A 148 -4.46 35.47 -18.53
CA ASP A 148 -3.31 36.11 -19.16
C ASP A 148 -2.02 35.26 -19.14
N GLY A 149 -2.11 34.01 -18.66
CA GLY A 149 -0.98 33.09 -18.56
C GLY A 149 -0.10 33.28 -17.33
N SER A 150 -0.37 34.25 -16.49
CA SER A 150 0.36 34.41 -15.23
C SER A 150 -0.09 33.42 -14.15
N TRP A 151 0.83 33.13 -13.21
CA TRP A 151 0.52 32.23 -12.12
C TRP A 151 -0.45 32.85 -11.10
N GLN A 152 -1.49 32.11 -10.71
CA GLN A 152 -2.31 32.44 -9.57
C GLN A 152 -1.54 32.17 -8.27
N TYR A 153 -2.00 32.71 -7.14
CA TYR A 153 -1.47 32.34 -5.83
C TYR A 153 -1.87 30.91 -5.45
N LYS A 154 -1.02 30.21 -4.68
CA LYS A 154 -1.42 28.97 -3.97
C LYS A 154 -2.10 29.31 -2.66
N THR A 155 -1.50 30.25 -1.93
CA THR A 155 -2.01 30.78 -0.66
C THR A 155 -1.89 32.28 -0.68
N GLU A 156 -2.96 32.98 -0.33
CA GLU A 156 -2.98 34.42 -0.15
C GLU A 156 -2.80 34.76 1.33
N LYS A 157 -2.06 35.85 1.59
CA LYS A 157 -1.87 36.31 2.95
C LYS A 157 -3.19 36.79 3.53
N GLU A 158 -3.57 36.22 4.65
CA GLU A 158 -4.79 36.53 5.37
C GLU A 158 -4.44 37.13 6.73
N TYR A 159 -5.02 38.29 7.03
CA TYR A 159 -4.84 38.99 8.30
C TYR A 159 -5.90 38.53 9.30
N LEU A 160 -5.48 38.22 10.51
CA LEU A 160 -6.41 37.90 11.58
C LEU A 160 -6.96 39.21 12.16
N CYS A 161 -8.27 39.40 11.98
CA CYS A 161 -9.00 40.57 12.44
C CYS A 161 -9.95 40.18 13.56
N VAL A 162 -10.33 41.15 14.36
CA VAL A 162 -11.26 40.97 15.48
C VAL A 162 -12.38 42.02 15.44
N ARG A 163 -13.59 41.62 15.80
CA ARG A 163 -14.76 42.47 16.03
C ARG A 163 -15.61 41.87 17.14
N ASN A 164 -15.91 42.64 18.18
CA ASN A 164 -16.73 42.19 19.31
C ASN A 164 -16.32 40.85 19.94
N GLY A 165 -15.00 40.56 19.96
CA GLY A 165 -14.47 39.32 20.52
C GLY A 165 -14.46 38.12 19.53
N GLU A 166 -15.03 38.28 18.34
CA GLU A 166 -14.94 37.29 17.26
C GLU A 166 -13.66 37.53 16.43
N GLU A 167 -12.88 36.45 16.18
CA GLU A 167 -11.71 36.50 15.29
C GLU A 167 -12.05 35.90 13.93
N ARG A 168 -11.66 36.59 12.85
CA ARG A 168 -11.82 36.14 11.47
C ARG A 168 -10.64 36.56 10.61
N GLY A 169 -10.28 35.70 9.63
CA GLY A 169 -9.27 35.99 8.61
C GLY A 169 -9.86 36.75 7.43
N PHE A 170 -9.14 37.77 6.96
CA PHE A 170 -9.47 38.55 5.76
C PHE A 170 -8.25 38.77 4.91
N THR A 171 -8.37 38.63 3.59
CA THR A 171 -7.34 39.05 2.64
C THR A 171 -7.20 40.57 2.65
N ALA A 172 -6.15 41.09 2.01
CA ALA A 172 -5.97 42.54 1.93
C ALA A 172 -7.12 43.28 1.19
N ALA A 173 -7.70 42.61 0.19
CA ALA A 173 -8.82 43.15 -0.59
C ALA A 173 -10.12 43.14 0.22
N GLU A 174 -10.45 42.02 0.87
CA GLU A 174 -11.65 41.89 1.68
C GLU A 174 -11.63 42.77 2.92
N PHE A 175 -10.45 43.01 3.49
CA PHE A 175 -10.32 43.86 4.67
C PHE A 175 -10.81 45.28 4.44
N LYS A 176 -10.72 45.82 3.20
CA LYS A 176 -11.26 47.15 2.90
C LYS A 176 -12.77 47.26 3.17
N ALA A 177 -13.53 46.24 2.82
CA ALA A 177 -14.96 46.17 3.11
C ALA A 177 -15.21 45.86 4.59
N ALA A 178 -14.50 44.87 5.14
CA ALA A 178 -14.62 44.44 6.54
C ALA A 178 -14.30 45.59 7.54
N GLN A 179 -13.36 46.47 7.19
CA GLN A 179 -13.03 47.63 8.01
C GLN A 179 -14.22 48.58 8.17
N ALA A 180 -15.03 48.77 7.12
CA ALA A 180 -16.24 49.56 7.18
C ALA A 180 -17.33 48.94 8.10
N GLU A 181 -17.27 47.64 8.27
CA GLU A 181 -18.14 46.88 9.20
C GLU A 181 -17.61 46.84 10.65
N GLY A 182 -16.48 47.49 10.94
CA GLY A 182 -15.87 47.56 12.26
C GLY A 182 -14.91 46.42 12.60
N TRP A 183 -14.39 45.68 11.60
CA TRP A 183 -13.32 44.72 11.81
C TRP A 183 -11.97 45.40 11.91
N GLU A 184 -11.15 45.05 12.90
CA GLU A 184 -9.81 45.60 13.11
C GLU A 184 -8.74 44.53 12.99
N LYS A 185 -7.62 44.86 12.32
CA LYS A 185 -6.44 43.99 12.28
C LYS A 185 -5.78 43.93 13.67
N GLN A 186 -5.40 42.77 14.12
CA GLN A 186 -4.62 42.61 15.33
C GLN A 186 -3.14 42.94 15.06
N TYR A 187 -2.54 43.68 15.99
CA TYR A 187 -1.10 44.00 15.96
C TYR A 187 -0.43 43.58 17.27
N PRO A 188 0.88 43.29 17.24
CA PRO A 188 1.60 43.01 18.47
C PRO A 188 1.88 44.30 19.25
N TYR A 189 1.51 44.30 20.53
CA TYR A 189 1.75 45.35 21.48
C TYR A 189 2.61 44.87 22.63
N LYS A 190 3.38 45.78 23.26
CA LYS A 190 4.21 45.49 24.44
C LYS A 190 3.34 45.55 25.70
N VAL A 191 3.26 44.45 26.45
CA VAL A 191 2.58 44.39 27.72
C VAL A 191 3.60 43.84 28.73
N GLY A 192 4.28 44.76 29.43
CA GLY A 192 5.43 44.43 30.23
C GLY A 192 6.56 43.78 29.39
N ARG A 193 6.98 42.55 29.77
CA ARG A 193 8.01 41.78 29.01
C ARG A 193 7.44 40.90 27.88
N LYS A 194 6.11 40.87 27.71
CA LYS A 194 5.45 40.00 26.71
C LYS A 194 4.93 40.80 25.54
N LYS A 195 4.80 40.13 24.38
CA LYS A 195 4.09 40.65 23.21
C LYS A 195 2.71 40.01 23.17
N VAL A 196 1.67 40.83 23.10
CA VAL A 196 0.26 40.40 23.00
C VAL A 196 -0.34 40.98 21.72
N TYR A 197 -1.16 40.21 21.03
CA TYR A 197 -1.87 40.69 19.84
C TYR A 197 -3.23 41.23 20.23
N LEU A 198 -3.48 42.51 19.90
CA LEU A 198 -4.69 43.23 20.24
C LEU A 198 -5.16 44.06 19.01
N ALA A 199 -6.44 44.41 19.00
CA ALA A 199 -6.96 45.43 18.09
C ALA A 199 -6.39 46.81 18.44
N PRO A 200 -6.22 47.73 17.47
CA PRO A 200 -5.79 49.08 17.74
C PRO A 200 -6.65 49.83 18.76
N SER A 201 -7.99 49.71 18.64
CA SER A 201 -8.96 50.30 19.57
C SER A 201 -8.75 49.82 21.01
N GLU A 202 -8.55 48.50 21.18
CA GLU A 202 -8.34 47.91 22.51
C GLU A 202 -6.98 48.33 23.10
N ALA A 203 -5.97 48.35 22.28
CA ALA A 203 -4.61 48.75 22.73
C ALA A 203 -4.52 50.24 23.09
N GLU A 204 -5.20 51.09 22.36
CA GLU A 204 -5.30 52.54 22.63
C GLU A 204 -6.02 52.79 23.95
N ALA A 205 -7.14 52.11 24.18
CA ALA A 205 -7.88 52.17 25.45
C ALA A 205 -7.06 51.74 26.69
N LYS A 206 -6.04 50.86 26.47
CA LYS A 206 -5.12 50.35 27.51
C LYS A 206 -3.78 51.09 27.55
N GLY A 207 -3.53 52.03 26.65
CA GLY A 207 -2.29 52.81 26.56
C GLY A 207 -1.06 51.97 26.18
N TYR A 208 -1.24 50.87 25.41
CA TYR A 208 -0.14 50.00 25.03
C TYR A 208 0.61 50.47 23.77
N GLU A 209 1.93 50.37 23.79
CA GLU A 209 2.79 50.73 22.68
C GLU A 209 2.88 49.59 21.64
N ARG A 210 2.69 49.92 20.35
CA ARG A 210 2.79 48.96 19.26
C ARG A 210 4.23 48.47 19.11
N ALA A 211 4.42 47.13 19.13
CA ALA A 211 5.74 46.51 19.01
C ALA A 211 6.17 46.26 17.56
N SER A 212 5.25 46.24 16.59
CA SER A 212 5.53 46.06 15.16
C SER A 212 4.44 46.65 14.28
N LYS A 213 4.83 47.14 13.11
CA LYS A 213 3.90 47.63 12.06
C LYS A 213 3.16 46.51 11.33
N HIS A 214 3.62 45.24 11.49
CA HIS A 214 3.06 44.10 10.79
C HIS A 214 1.89 43.49 11.58
N PRO A 215 0.69 43.37 10.99
CA PRO A 215 -0.45 42.77 11.64
C PRO A 215 -0.26 41.24 11.78
N LYS A 216 -1.00 40.62 12.72
CA LYS A 216 -1.11 39.19 12.87
C LYS A 216 -1.72 38.59 11.61
N SER A 217 -1.09 37.58 11.07
CA SER A 217 -1.62 36.78 9.96
C SER A 217 -2.18 35.46 10.50
N THR A 218 -3.11 34.87 9.77
CA THR A 218 -3.46 33.46 9.98
C THR A 218 -2.23 32.58 9.73
N LYS A 219 -2.20 31.40 10.33
CA LYS A 219 -1.01 30.52 10.29
C LYS A 219 -0.68 30.05 8.87
N TYR A 220 -1.71 29.78 8.08
CA TYR A 220 -1.55 29.15 6.76
C TYR A 220 -1.97 30.05 5.59
N GLY A 221 -2.54 31.25 5.87
CA GLY A 221 -3.19 32.06 4.85
C GLY A 221 -4.46 31.42 4.29
N ARG A 222 -5.03 32.05 3.26
CA ARG A 222 -6.15 31.50 2.51
C ARG A 222 -5.62 30.66 1.37
N GLN A 223 -6.06 29.40 1.29
CA GLN A 223 -5.75 28.52 0.18
C GLN A 223 -6.47 28.99 -1.09
N ASN A 224 -5.83 28.84 -2.24
CA ASN A 224 -6.53 28.98 -3.51
C ASN A 224 -7.48 27.79 -3.68
N PRO A 225 -8.79 28.00 -3.90
CA PRO A 225 -9.78 26.91 -3.96
C PRO A 225 -9.46 25.84 -5.02
N ILE A 226 -8.90 26.27 -6.16
CA ILE A 226 -8.48 25.34 -7.23
C ILE A 226 -7.31 24.50 -6.77
N SER A 227 -6.29 25.11 -6.18
CA SER A 227 -5.12 24.39 -5.65
C SER A 227 -5.51 23.48 -4.47
N GLU A 228 -6.45 23.89 -3.63
CA GLU A 228 -6.97 23.09 -2.52
C GLU A 228 -7.68 21.84 -3.05
N ARG A 229 -8.62 22.01 -3.99
CA ARG A 229 -9.29 20.90 -4.67
C ARG A 229 -8.29 19.94 -5.31
N TRP A 230 -7.30 20.44 -6.07
CA TRP A 230 -6.30 19.58 -6.68
C TRP A 230 -5.43 18.80 -5.69
N ASN A 231 -5.35 19.26 -4.44
CA ASN A 231 -4.58 18.59 -3.38
C ASN A 231 -5.44 17.73 -2.45
N SER A 232 -6.75 17.64 -2.69
CA SER A 232 -7.64 16.83 -1.87
C SER A 232 -7.53 15.33 -2.19
N ASP A 233 -7.85 14.50 -1.21
CA ASP A 233 -7.89 13.04 -1.38
C ASP A 233 -9.03 12.63 -2.30
N GLU A 234 -10.15 13.36 -2.28
CA GLU A 234 -11.30 13.16 -3.16
C GLU A 234 -10.92 13.34 -4.63
N GLN A 235 -10.17 14.41 -4.94
CA GLN A 235 -9.70 14.65 -6.31
C GLN A 235 -8.75 13.55 -6.79
N LEU A 236 -7.91 13.02 -5.90
CA LEU A 236 -7.04 11.89 -6.24
C LEU A 236 -7.85 10.63 -6.58
N VAL A 237 -8.95 10.37 -5.87
CA VAL A 237 -9.87 9.25 -6.17
C VAL A 237 -10.53 9.47 -7.54
N LEU A 238 -11.01 10.68 -7.84
CA LEU A 238 -11.60 11.01 -9.15
C LEU A 238 -10.60 10.80 -10.30
N TRP A 239 -9.34 11.22 -10.15
CA TRP A 239 -8.32 10.96 -11.18
C TRP A 239 -7.99 9.48 -11.34
N ARG A 240 -8.02 8.71 -10.27
CA ARG A 240 -7.84 7.25 -10.32
C ARG A 240 -9.00 6.57 -11.06
N GLU A 241 -10.21 7.00 -10.82
CA GLU A 241 -11.40 6.53 -11.52
C GLU A 241 -11.35 6.93 -13.01
N ALA A 242 -11.02 8.19 -13.30
CA ALA A 242 -10.88 8.70 -14.66
C ALA A 242 -9.84 7.90 -15.46
N TRP A 243 -8.69 7.55 -14.85
CA TRP A 243 -7.69 6.69 -15.48
C TRP A 243 -8.23 5.29 -15.77
N ALA A 244 -8.89 4.63 -14.81
CA ALA A 244 -9.49 3.31 -15.04
C ALA A 244 -10.51 3.36 -16.20
N ASN A 245 -11.35 4.40 -16.23
CA ASN A 245 -12.35 4.60 -17.27
C ASN A 245 -11.71 4.87 -18.65
N ALA A 246 -10.62 5.65 -18.69
CA ALA A 246 -9.89 5.91 -19.94
C ALA A 246 -9.28 4.63 -20.49
N VAL A 247 -8.60 3.84 -19.64
CA VAL A 247 -8.05 2.53 -20.00
C VAL A 247 -9.15 1.60 -20.54
N ASN A 248 -10.27 1.49 -19.82
CA ASN A 248 -11.36 0.59 -20.21
C ASN A 248 -12.00 1.01 -21.55
N ARG A 249 -12.21 2.31 -21.78
CA ARG A 249 -12.69 2.82 -23.08
C ARG A 249 -11.72 2.51 -24.22
N SER A 250 -10.42 2.64 -23.96
CA SER A 250 -9.41 2.34 -24.98
C SER A 250 -9.34 0.85 -25.29
N LEU A 251 -9.36 -0.03 -24.28
CA LEU A 251 -9.40 -1.48 -24.46
C LEU A 251 -10.65 -1.90 -25.25
N GLU A 252 -11.81 -1.34 -24.93
CA GLU A 252 -13.07 -1.61 -25.64
C GLU A 252 -13.01 -1.14 -27.09
N ARG A 253 -12.51 0.09 -27.35
CA ARG A 253 -12.32 0.65 -28.70
C ARG A 253 -11.49 -0.26 -29.60
N TYR A 254 -10.49 -0.92 -29.04
CA TYR A 254 -9.58 -1.80 -29.77
C TYR A 254 -9.93 -3.29 -29.67
N GLY A 255 -11.11 -3.63 -29.13
CA GLY A 255 -11.66 -4.98 -29.13
C GLY A 255 -11.08 -5.93 -28.10
N PHE A 256 -10.55 -5.42 -26.99
CA PHE A 256 -10.06 -6.23 -25.88
C PHE A 256 -11.12 -6.37 -24.79
N ASP A 257 -11.25 -7.59 -24.24
CA ASP A 257 -12.22 -7.92 -23.18
C ASP A 257 -11.71 -7.55 -21.78
N GLU A 258 -10.41 -7.34 -21.62
CA GLU A 258 -9.79 -6.98 -20.35
C GLU A 258 -10.35 -5.66 -19.82
N ARG A 259 -10.56 -5.61 -18.52
CA ARG A 259 -11.02 -4.41 -17.81
C ARG A 259 -10.22 -4.21 -16.53
N VAL A 260 -9.98 -2.94 -16.19
CA VAL A 260 -9.31 -2.52 -14.97
C VAL A 260 -10.27 -1.78 -14.04
N ASP A 261 -9.99 -1.80 -12.76
CA ASP A 261 -10.79 -1.11 -11.73
C ASP A 261 -9.86 -0.43 -10.73
N HIS A 262 -10.12 0.83 -10.43
CA HIS A 262 -9.30 1.64 -9.51
C HIS A 262 -9.53 1.31 -8.04
N ARG A 263 -10.66 0.67 -7.71
CA ARG A 263 -11.05 0.35 -6.35
C ARG A 263 -10.26 -0.83 -5.82
N SER A 264 -10.06 -0.86 -4.51
CA SER A 264 -9.46 -2.01 -3.84
C SER A 264 -10.33 -3.26 -3.99
N HIS A 265 -9.74 -4.46 -3.87
CA HIS A 265 -10.49 -5.71 -3.89
C HIS A 265 -11.63 -5.71 -2.85
N ALA A 266 -11.36 -5.19 -1.64
CA ALA A 266 -12.38 -5.05 -0.60
C ALA A 266 -13.54 -4.14 -1.02
N ALA A 267 -13.26 -2.98 -1.64
CA ALA A 267 -14.29 -2.07 -2.12
C ALA A 267 -15.10 -2.62 -3.31
N ARG A 268 -14.53 -3.60 -4.03
CA ARG A 268 -15.19 -4.35 -5.12
C ARG A 268 -15.98 -5.56 -4.62
N GLY A 269 -15.93 -5.86 -3.32
CA GLY A 269 -16.50 -7.07 -2.76
C GLY A 269 -15.82 -8.36 -3.23
N LEU A 270 -14.55 -8.28 -3.66
CA LEU A 270 -13.77 -9.44 -4.06
C LEU A 270 -13.05 -10.02 -2.86
N ASP A 271 -13.18 -11.33 -2.69
CA ASP A 271 -12.50 -12.07 -1.63
C ASP A 271 -11.03 -12.34 -1.96
N GLU A 272 -10.59 -12.03 -3.15
CA GLU A 272 -9.22 -12.20 -3.60
C GLU A 272 -8.27 -11.23 -2.91
N GLN A 273 -7.08 -11.72 -2.59
CA GLN A 273 -6.02 -10.91 -1.98
C GLN A 273 -5.32 -10.06 -3.04
N PRO A 274 -5.10 -8.76 -2.79
CA PRO A 274 -4.27 -7.94 -3.67
C PRO A 274 -2.79 -8.30 -3.54
N THR A 275 -2.08 -8.33 -4.66
CA THR A 275 -0.62 -8.46 -4.66
C THR A 275 0.05 -7.22 -4.08
N VAL A 276 1.29 -7.38 -3.63
CA VAL A 276 2.10 -6.27 -3.08
C VAL A 276 3.10 -5.75 -4.10
N HIS A 277 3.42 -4.46 -4.04
CA HIS A 277 4.48 -3.91 -4.89
C HIS A 277 5.84 -4.53 -4.54
N GLU A 278 6.46 -5.20 -5.51
CA GLU A 278 7.73 -5.91 -5.31
C GLU A 278 8.91 -4.95 -5.14
N GLY A 279 8.96 -3.91 -5.94
CA GLY A 279 10.04 -2.92 -5.96
C GLY A 279 11.27 -3.39 -6.75
N VAL A 280 12.14 -2.43 -7.08
CA VAL A 280 13.33 -2.67 -7.93
C VAL A 280 14.33 -3.61 -7.25
N ILE A 281 14.53 -3.48 -5.95
CA ILE A 281 15.50 -4.28 -5.18
C ILE A 281 15.09 -5.75 -5.16
N ALA A 282 13.80 -6.05 -4.84
CA ALA A 282 13.30 -7.41 -4.80
C ALA A 282 13.41 -8.10 -6.16
N ARG A 283 13.08 -7.40 -7.24
CA ARG A 283 13.23 -7.90 -8.61
C ARG A 283 14.71 -8.09 -9.01
N ALA A 284 15.60 -7.21 -8.55
CA ALA A 284 17.04 -7.37 -8.81
C ALA A 284 17.64 -8.59 -8.09
N LEU A 285 17.15 -8.90 -6.89
CA LEU A 285 17.53 -10.12 -6.16
C LEU A 285 17.05 -11.38 -6.89
N GLU A 286 15.79 -11.40 -7.33
CA GLU A 286 15.21 -12.52 -8.11
C GLU A 286 16.01 -12.78 -9.42
N LYS A 287 16.43 -11.72 -10.12
CA LYS A 287 17.30 -11.85 -11.31
C LYS A 287 18.66 -12.50 -11.00
N LYS A 288 19.14 -12.40 -9.77
CA LYS A 288 20.37 -13.03 -9.29
C LYS A 288 20.14 -14.44 -8.72
N GLY A 289 18.91 -14.97 -8.82
CA GLY A 289 18.53 -16.27 -8.25
C GLY A 289 18.30 -16.26 -6.74
N ILE A 290 18.26 -15.07 -6.12
CA ILE A 290 17.98 -14.92 -4.69
C ILE A 290 16.50 -14.67 -4.50
N VAL A 291 15.80 -15.58 -3.82
CA VAL A 291 14.37 -15.48 -3.58
C VAL A 291 14.07 -14.29 -2.68
N SER A 292 13.24 -13.37 -3.17
CA SER A 292 12.76 -12.22 -2.41
C SER A 292 11.44 -12.55 -1.69
N ASP A 293 11.35 -12.25 -0.39
CA ASP A 293 10.13 -12.45 0.40
C ASP A 293 8.89 -11.80 -0.22
N ARG A 294 9.05 -10.65 -0.88
CA ARG A 294 7.95 -9.93 -1.54
C ARG A 294 7.46 -10.63 -2.80
N CYS A 295 8.41 -11.09 -3.63
CA CYS A 295 8.07 -11.83 -4.84
C CYS A 295 7.45 -13.17 -4.50
N GLU A 296 7.95 -13.82 -3.46
CA GLU A 296 7.37 -15.08 -2.97
C GLU A 296 5.98 -14.89 -2.38
N LEU A 297 5.76 -13.85 -1.60
CA LEU A 297 4.43 -13.50 -1.10
C LEU A 297 3.43 -13.29 -2.25
N ASN A 298 3.85 -12.60 -3.32
CA ASN A 298 3.00 -12.42 -4.50
C ASN A 298 2.71 -13.74 -5.23
N ARG A 299 3.69 -14.62 -5.34
CA ARG A 299 3.48 -15.96 -5.91
C ARG A 299 2.46 -16.75 -5.08
N GLN A 300 2.57 -16.68 -3.76
CA GLN A 300 1.62 -17.33 -2.87
C GLN A 300 0.22 -16.74 -3.01
N ILE A 301 0.07 -15.42 -2.94
CA ILE A 301 -1.23 -14.74 -3.10
C ILE A 301 -1.92 -15.17 -4.42
N LYS A 302 -1.18 -15.22 -5.52
CA LYS A 302 -1.73 -15.64 -6.81
C LYS A 302 -2.22 -17.10 -6.79
N ARG A 303 -1.48 -18.01 -6.16
CA ARG A 303 -1.86 -19.43 -6.01
C ARG A 303 -3.12 -19.57 -5.16
N ASP A 304 -3.14 -18.90 -4.01
CA ASP A 304 -4.26 -18.94 -3.08
C ASP A 304 -5.55 -18.38 -3.71
N ASN A 305 -5.45 -17.28 -4.44
CA ASN A 305 -6.59 -16.71 -5.16
C ASN A 305 -7.11 -17.65 -6.26
N ALA A 306 -6.21 -18.35 -6.96
CA ALA A 306 -6.62 -19.33 -7.98
C ALA A 306 -7.38 -20.51 -7.37
N LEU A 307 -6.84 -21.08 -6.28
CA LEU A 307 -7.49 -22.16 -5.54
C LEU A 307 -8.86 -21.76 -4.98
N LEU A 308 -8.93 -20.55 -4.40
CA LEU A 308 -10.17 -20.01 -3.86
C LEU A 308 -11.26 -19.88 -4.94
N ARG A 309 -10.92 -19.32 -6.10
CA ARG A 309 -11.87 -19.19 -7.24
C ARG A 309 -12.42 -20.55 -7.67
N GLU A 310 -11.53 -21.50 -7.84
CA GLU A 310 -11.93 -22.85 -8.29
C GLU A 310 -12.87 -23.51 -7.30
N LEU A 311 -12.52 -23.51 -6.00
CA LEU A 311 -13.35 -24.13 -4.96
C LEU A 311 -14.69 -23.42 -4.77
N LYS A 312 -14.73 -22.08 -4.78
CA LYS A 312 -16.00 -21.33 -4.74
C LYS A 312 -16.91 -21.67 -5.90
N ALA A 313 -16.35 -21.81 -7.12
CA ALA A 313 -17.13 -22.20 -8.29
C ALA A 313 -17.71 -23.62 -8.15
N GLN A 314 -16.92 -24.58 -7.63
CA GLN A 314 -17.38 -25.94 -7.40
C GLN A 314 -18.49 -26.00 -6.34
N VAL A 315 -18.29 -25.34 -5.19
CA VAL A 315 -19.29 -25.29 -4.11
C VAL A 315 -20.59 -24.68 -4.62
N LYS A 316 -20.53 -23.53 -5.31
CA LYS A 316 -21.72 -22.88 -5.90
C LYS A 316 -22.49 -23.80 -6.85
N LYS A 317 -21.77 -24.55 -7.71
CA LYS A 317 -22.38 -25.50 -8.63
C LYS A 317 -23.08 -26.64 -7.89
N LEU A 318 -22.46 -27.17 -6.83
CA LEU A 318 -23.02 -28.25 -6.01
C LEU A 318 -24.24 -27.78 -5.22
N MET A 319 -24.17 -26.60 -4.60
CA MET A 319 -25.31 -26.01 -3.86
C MET A 319 -26.54 -25.79 -4.77
N GLN A 320 -26.35 -25.49 -6.06
CA GLN A 320 -27.44 -25.38 -7.04
C GLN A 320 -28.02 -26.75 -7.45
N ALA A 321 -27.21 -27.83 -7.35
CA ALA A 321 -27.58 -29.18 -7.74
C ALA A 321 -28.26 -29.98 -6.62
N ILE A 322 -28.33 -29.48 -5.38
CA ILE A 322 -28.96 -30.17 -4.23
C ILE A 322 -30.47 -30.24 -4.46
N LYS A 323 -30.93 -31.39 -4.93
CA LYS A 323 -32.34 -31.78 -5.00
C LYS A 323 -32.52 -32.96 -4.04
N ASN A 324 -32.79 -32.71 -2.79
CA ASN A 324 -33.30 -33.65 -1.77
C ASN A 324 -32.77 -35.11 -1.82
N ALA A 325 -31.58 -35.38 -2.37
CA ALA A 325 -30.98 -36.70 -2.46
C ALA A 325 -29.72 -36.78 -1.60
N ILE A 326 -29.61 -37.79 -0.76
CA ILE A 326 -28.47 -38.06 0.13
C ILE A 326 -27.11 -37.96 -0.59
N PRO A 327 -26.89 -38.54 -1.79
CA PRO A 327 -25.60 -38.42 -2.47
C PRO A 327 -25.20 -37.01 -2.83
N SER A 328 -26.15 -36.18 -3.29
CA SER A 328 -25.88 -34.78 -3.66
C SER A 328 -25.59 -33.91 -2.42
N LEU A 329 -26.28 -34.21 -1.32
CA LEU A 329 -26.06 -33.51 -0.05
C LEU A 329 -24.71 -33.90 0.57
N ALA A 330 -24.37 -35.20 0.58
CA ALA A 330 -23.07 -35.70 1.02
C ALA A 330 -21.92 -35.05 0.20
N GLU A 331 -22.08 -34.97 -1.10
CA GLU A 331 -21.10 -34.34 -1.99
C GLU A 331 -20.92 -32.84 -1.71
N ALA A 332 -22.00 -32.11 -1.45
CA ALA A 332 -21.95 -30.69 -1.08
C ALA A 332 -21.22 -30.50 0.26
N MET A 333 -21.59 -31.29 1.27
CA MET A 333 -20.97 -31.26 2.61
C MET A 333 -19.47 -31.56 2.56
N GLU A 334 -19.04 -32.61 1.85
CA GLU A 334 -17.62 -32.92 1.71
C GLU A 334 -16.85 -31.92 0.87
N SER A 335 -17.51 -31.24 -0.06
CA SER A 335 -16.89 -30.14 -0.83
C SER A 335 -16.69 -28.88 0.02
N VAL A 336 -17.65 -28.52 0.88
CA VAL A 336 -17.49 -27.44 1.85
C VAL A 336 -16.43 -27.80 2.88
N ARG A 337 -16.40 -29.04 3.35
CA ARG A 337 -15.34 -29.59 4.23
C ARG A 337 -13.95 -29.43 3.57
N GLY A 338 -13.83 -29.76 2.29
CA GLY A 338 -12.61 -29.57 1.52
C GLY A 338 -12.17 -28.10 1.44
N LYS A 339 -13.13 -27.17 1.30
CA LYS A 339 -12.90 -25.72 1.36
C LYS A 339 -12.38 -25.31 2.75
N MET A 340 -12.94 -25.86 3.83
CA MET A 340 -12.47 -25.61 5.20
C MET A 340 -11.04 -26.12 5.42
N ILE A 341 -10.70 -27.31 4.92
CA ILE A 341 -9.33 -27.86 4.96
C ILE A 341 -8.34 -26.93 4.27
N LEU A 342 -8.69 -26.40 3.11
CA LEU A 342 -7.83 -25.44 2.42
C LEU A 342 -7.57 -24.18 3.25
N PHE A 343 -8.62 -23.55 3.79
CA PHE A 343 -8.44 -22.36 4.62
C PHE A 343 -7.63 -22.65 5.89
N MET A 344 -7.86 -23.78 6.51
CA MET A 344 -7.08 -24.20 7.69
C MET A 344 -5.62 -24.45 7.34
N TYR A 345 -5.33 -25.05 6.18
CA TYR A 345 -3.96 -25.19 5.68
C TYR A 345 -3.31 -23.83 5.46
N GLN A 346 -4.00 -22.90 4.80
CA GLN A 346 -3.51 -21.54 4.56
C GLN A 346 -3.23 -20.80 5.87
N LEU A 347 -4.11 -20.92 6.86
CA LEU A 347 -3.91 -20.34 8.19
C LEU A 347 -2.64 -20.89 8.87
N ARG A 348 -2.45 -22.20 8.87
CA ARG A 348 -1.26 -22.86 9.45
C ARG A 348 0.03 -22.39 8.75
N TYR A 349 0.00 -22.32 7.42
CA TYR A 349 1.14 -21.87 6.62
C TYR A 349 1.50 -20.41 6.91
N ILE A 350 0.51 -19.52 6.97
CA ILE A 350 0.70 -18.09 7.28
C ILE A 350 1.23 -17.91 8.71
N THR A 351 0.67 -18.61 9.68
CA THR A 351 1.12 -18.51 11.09
C THR A 351 2.60 -18.88 11.22
N GLY A 352 3.05 -19.93 10.53
CA GLY A 352 4.46 -20.28 10.48
C GLY A 352 5.36 -19.19 9.87
N GLY A 353 4.91 -18.59 8.77
CA GLY A 353 5.59 -17.48 8.11
C GLY A 353 5.62 -16.21 8.97
N LYS A 354 4.49 -15.86 9.57
CA LYS A 354 4.32 -14.71 10.45
C LYS A 354 5.26 -14.76 11.65
N ASN A 355 5.35 -15.92 12.32
CA ASN A 355 6.22 -16.09 13.48
C ASN A 355 7.71 -15.92 13.14
N ARG A 356 8.14 -16.46 11.98
CA ARG A 356 9.52 -16.27 11.49
C ARG A 356 9.81 -14.81 11.16
N LEU A 357 8.87 -14.13 10.51
CA LEU A 357 9.03 -12.72 10.12
C LEU A 357 9.03 -11.79 11.33
N ALA A 358 8.18 -12.04 12.32
CA ALA A 358 8.13 -11.29 13.57
C ALA A 358 9.48 -11.40 14.33
N LYS A 359 10.00 -12.61 14.47
CA LYS A 359 11.31 -12.84 15.10
C LYS A 359 12.44 -12.11 14.36
N ASN A 360 12.43 -12.14 13.02
CA ASN A 360 13.42 -11.42 12.22
C ASN A 360 13.28 -9.89 12.38
N LEU A 361 12.05 -9.38 12.45
CA LEU A 361 11.77 -7.97 12.67
C LEU A 361 12.33 -7.48 14.02
N ASP A 362 12.11 -8.22 15.10
CA ASP A 362 12.59 -7.86 16.42
C ASP A 362 14.12 -7.78 16.46
N ILE A 363 14.81 -8.75 15.85
CA ILE A 363 16.27 -8.75 15.74
C ILE A 363 16.74 -7.51 14.95
N ARG A 364 16.11 -7.22 13.81
CA ARG A 364 16.49 -6.07 12.97
C ARG A 364 16.19 -4.73 13.64
N LYS A 365 15.08 -4.61 14.37
CA LYS A 365 14.77 -3.41 15.16
C LYS A 365 15.82 -3.15 16.25
N GLY A 366 16.22 -4.18 16.99
CA GLY A 366 17.27 -4.07 17.98
C GLY A 366 18.59 -3.58 17.37
N ARG A 367 19.02 -4.17 16.27
CA ARG A 367 20.24 -3.78 15.55
C ARG A 367 20.14 -2.38 14.93
N LEU A 368 18.97 -1.98 14.45
CA LEU A 368 18.73 -0.63 13.93
C LEU A 368 18.84 0.42 15.07
N ALA A 369 18.31 0.13 16.25
CA ALA A 369 18.43 1.02 17.41
C ALA A 369 19.91 1.21 17.80
N GLU A 370 20.67 0.14 17.83
CA GLU A 370 22.11 0.16 18.08
C GLU A 370 22.88 0.93 17.01
N TYR A 371 22.56 0.74 15.74
CA TYR A 371 23.13 1.51 14.63
C TYR A 371 22.86 3.02 14.78
N VAL A 372 21.63 3.39 15.17
CA VAL A 372 21.28 4.81 15.42
C VAL A 372 22.12 5.40 16.54
N ARG A 373 22.33 4.65 17.64
CA ARG A 373 23.16 5.04 18.77
C ARG A 373 24.60 5.30 18.32
N ILE A 374 25.22 4.32 17.68
CA ILE A 374 26.61 4.40 17.20
C ILE A 374 26.78 5.55 16.20
N ALA A 375 25.83 5.72 15.27
CA ALA A 375 25.88 6.81 14.30
C ALA A 375 25.74 8.20 14.97
N GLY A 376 24.98 8.30 16.04
CA GLY A 376 24.87 9.48 16.89
C GLY A 376 26.19 9.81 17.57
N GLU A 377 26.82 8.83 18.21
CA GLU A 377 28.10 8.97 18.87
C GLU A 377 29.23 9.37 17.91
N ILE A 378 29.28 8.75 16.71
CA ILE A 378 30.21 9.14 15.65
C ILE A 378 30.04 10.61 15.27
N LYS A 379 28.80 11.07 15.13
CA LYS A 379 28.49 12.47 14.78
C LYS A 379 28.94 13.45 15.86
N GLU A 380 28.68 13.15 17.13
CA GLU A 380 29.05 13.97 18.26
C GLU A 380 30.57 14.04 18.40
N LYS A 381 31.25 12.90 18.47
CA LYS A 381 32.72 12.84 18.57
C LYS A 381 33.43 13.45 17.38
N SER A 382 32.87 13.34 16.18
CA SER A 382 33.40 14.02 14.97
C SER A 382 33.30 15.54 15.08
N LYS A 383 32.22 16.05 15.66
CA LYS A 383 32.03 17.48 15.95
C LYS A 383 33.06 17.96 16.96
N ASP A 384 33.24 17.22 18.06
CA ASP A 384 34.20 17.55 19.11
C ASP A 384 35.64 17.54 18.61
N ARG A 385 36.00 16.51 17.81
CA ARG A 385 37.31 16.44 17.15
C ARG A 385 37.53 17.64 16.21
N SER A 386 36.49 18.05 15.46
CA SER A 386 36.58 19.23 14.58
C SER A 386 36.76 20.52 15.34
N ALA A 387 36.12 20.66 16.51
CA ALA A 387 36.28 21.78 17.41
C ALA A 387 37.71 21.86 17.98
N LEU A 388 38.25 20.72 18.46
CA LEU A 388 39.64 20.65 18.95
C LEU A 388 40.67 20.92 17.85
N LEU A 389 40.42 20.49 16.62
CA LEU A 389 41.27 20.82 15.45
C LEU A 389 41.26 22.33 15.16
N ALA A 390 40.10 22.96 15.24
CA ALA A 390 39.95 24.40 15.05
C ALA A 390 40.68 25.17 16.19
N GLU A 391 40.51 24.72 17.44
CA GLU A 391 41.19 25.29 18.59
C GLU A 391 42.71 25.15 18.47
N LYS A 392 43.21 23.98 18.08
CA LYS A 392 44.62 23.73 17.84
C LYS A 392 45.20 24.67 16.76
N LYS A 393 44.43 24.91 15.69
CA LYS A 393 44.82 25.83 14.60
C LYS A 393 44.84 27.29 15.05
N ALA A 394 43.94 27.66 15.96
CA ALA A 394 43.87 29.03 16.54
C ALA A 394 44.87 29.28 17.66
N THR A 395 45.48 28.25 18.24
CA THR A 395 46.44 28.37 19.34
C THR A 395 47.80 28.82 18.78
N PRO A 396 48.39 29.91 19.33
CA PRO A 396 49.72 30.35 18.91
C PRO A 396 50.80 29.29 19.14
N GLY A 397 51.72 29.12 18.17
CA GLY A 397 52.77 28.06 18.18
C GLY A 397 53.71 28.08 19.39
N ILE A 398 53.78 29.21 20.12
CA ILE A 398 54.59 29.36 21.34
C ILE A 398 53.99 28.54 22.51
N ASN A 399 52.71 28.20 22.49
CA ASN A 399 52.06 27.43 23.57
C ASN A 399 52.20 25.91 23.37
N ILE A 400 53.41 25.40 23.49
CA ILE A 400 53.78 24.00 23.19
C ILE A 400 52.99 23.01 24.06
N LEU A 401 52.75 23.30 25.35
CA LEU A 401 52.03 22.43 26.27
C LEU A 401 50.58 22.26 25.85
N LYS A 402 49.92 23.37 25.50
CA LYS A 402 48.52 23.34 25.00
C LYS A 402 48.42 22.60 23.64
N HIS A 403 49.37 22.81 22.76
CA HIS A 403 49.44 22.07 21.49
C HIS A 403 49.60 20.55 21.69
N ARG A 404 50.39 20.14 22.66
CA ARG A 404 50.61 18.72 23.00
C ARG A 404 49.35 18.09 23.60
N ASP A 405 48.67 18.80 24.52
CA ASP A 405 47.42 18.30 25.09
C ASP A 405 46.31 18.19 24.05
N LEU A 406 46.09 19.22 23.20
CA LEU A 406 45.12 19.18 22.10
C LEU A 406 45.45 18.04 21.12
N SER A 407 46.73 17.80 20.81
CA SER A 407 47.13 16.69 19.93
C SER A 407 46.80 15.33 20.52
N ARG A 408 47.02 15.13 21.82
CA ARG A 408 46.66 13.90 22.54
C ARG A 408 45.15 13.65 22.48
N ARG A 409 44.33 14.65 22.85
CA ARG A 409 42.87 14.56 22.83
C ARG A 409 42.31 14.31 21.43
N ILE A 410 42.91 14.91 20.38
CA ILE A 410 42.56 14.67 19.00
C ILE A 410 42.92 13.23 18.60
N ALA A 411 44.04 12.68 19.05
CA ALA A 411 44.43 11.31 18.77
C ALA A 411 43.48 10.32 19.45
N GLU A 412 43.17 10.51 20.74
CA GLU A 412 42.22 9.72 21.52
C GLU A 412 40.83 9.69 20.82
N LEU A 413 40.26 10.87 20.45
CA LEU A 413 39.01 10.93 19.73
C LEU A 413 39.07 10.30 18.32
N THR A 414 40.24 10.29 17.68
CA THR A 414 40.42 9.67 16.39
C THR A 414 40.35 8.16 16.50
N GLU A 415 41.01 7.58 17.49
CA GLU A 415 40.99 6.15 17.81
C GLU A 415 39.56 5.68 18.15
N GLU A 416 38.88 6.40 19.07
CA GLU A 416 37.47 6.13 19.39
C GLU A 416 36.52 6.19 18.17
N LEU A 417 36.76 7.14 17.25
CA LEU A 417 35.99 7.24 16.02
C LEU A 417 36.25 6.07 15.05
N GLU A 418 37.49 5.55 15.02
CA GLU A 418 37.84 4.38 14.21
C GLU A 418 37.21 3.11 14.79
N GLU A 419 37.21 2.95 16.11
CA GLU A 419 36.50 1.85 16.77
C GLU A 419 35.01 1.87 16.48
N LEU A 420 34.33 3.01 16.69
CA LEU A 420 32.91 3.17 16.43
C LEU A 420 32.54 2.94 14.94
N ARG A 421 33.40 3.36 14.02
CA ARG A 421 33.20 3.10 12.58
C ARG A 421 33.36 1.62 12.26
N SER A 422 34.31 0.94 12.90
CA SER A 422 34.49 -0.50 12.76
C SER A 422 33.29 -1.27 13.32
N GLU A 423 32.81 -0.87 14.50
CA GLU A 423 31.61 -1.43 15.13
C GLU A 423 30.38 -1.23 14.26
N LYS A 424 30.16 -0.01 13.73
CA LYS A 424 29.10 0.30 12.77
C LYS A 424 29.17 -0.62 11.54
N THR A 425 30.36 -0.83 10.99
CA THR A 425 30.55 -1.69 9.81
C THR A 425 30.23 -3.14 10.11
N ARG A 426 30.65 -3.66 11.27
CA ARG A 426 30.31 -5.02 11.72
C ARG A 426 28.80 -5.18 11.92
N LEU A 427 28.16 -4.17 12.50
CA LEU A 427 26.72 -4.19 12.72
C LEU A 427 25.95 -4.21 11.38
N LEU A 428 26.33 -3.38 10.39
CA LEU A 428 25.76 -3.42 9.05
C LEU A 428 25.97 -4.77 8.37
N ALA A 429 27.17 -5.32 8.43
CA ALA A 429 27.47 -6.65 7.89
C ALA A 429 26.62 -7.75 8.55
N SER A 430 26.37 -7.65 9.88
CA SER A 430 25.49 -8.59 10.59
C SER A 430 24.03 -8.53 10.15
N MET A 431 23.61 -7.44 9.50
CA MET A 431 22.28 -7.25 8.90
C MET A 431 22.29 -7.50 7.38
N GLU A 432 23.42 -7.96 6.84
CA GLU A 432 23.61 -8.22 5.40
C GLU A 432 23.62 -6.95 4.53
N TYR A 433 24.03 -5.80 5.10
CA TYR A 433 24.22 -4.55 4.37
C TYR A 433 25.69 -4.25 4.07
N ALA A 434 25.92 -3.49 3.02
CA ALA A 434 27.22 -2.92 2.74
C ALA A 434 27.61 -1.83 3.78
N ALA A 435 28.91 -1.63 3.98
CA ALA A 435 29.45 -0.71 5.00
C ALA A 435 29.02 0.76 4.82
N ASP A 436 28.70 1.16 3.60
CA ASP A 436 28.25 2.49 3.20
C ASP A 436 26.72 2.66 3.16
N THR A 437 25.97 1.62 3.53
CA THR A 437 24.49 1.66 3.50
C THR A 437 23.96 2.76 4.43
N PRO A 438 23.18 3.71 3.89
CA PRO A 438 22.64 4.79 4.70
C PRO A 438 21.53 4.28 5.64
N ILE A 439 21.41 4.89 6.81
CA ILE A 439 20.40 4.55 7.82
C ILE A 439 18.96 4.61 7.26
N SER A 440 18.71 5.49 6.31
CA SER A 440 17.41 5.61 5.64
C SER A 440 17.03 4.35 4.88
N ALA A 441 17.99 3.66 4.26
CA ALA A 441 17.76 2.39 3.59
C ALA A 441 17.41 1.27 4.59
N VAL A 442 18.15 1.19 5.69
CA VAL A 442 17.88 0.21 6.77
C VAL A 442 16.50 0.43 7.38
N ARG A 443 16.13 1.70 7.68
CA ARG A 443 14.79 2.05 8.17
C ARG A 443 13.69 1.67 7.19
N LYS A 444 13.93 1.89 5.90
CA LYS A 444 12.96 1.53 4.84
C LYS A 444 12.74 0.03 4.78
N ASP A 445 13.79 -0.76 4.94
CA ASP A 445 13.68 -2.22 4.96
C ASP A 445 12.93 -2.73 6.19
N VAL A 446 13.24 -2.20 7.38
CA VAL A 446 12.50 -2.52 8.62
C VAL A 446 11.02 -2.18 8.45
N ALA A 447 10.70 -0.98 7.96
CA ALA A 447 9.31 -0.59 7.68
C ALA A 447 8.63 -1.49 6.64
N ALA A 448 9.39 -1.99 5.67
CA ALA A 448 8.87 -2.93 4.68
C ALA A 448 8.54 -4.31 5.29
N ILE A 449 9.37 -4.78 6.22
CA ILE A 449 9.09 -6.03 6.96
C ILE A 449 7.85 -5.85 7.84
N GLU A 450 7.72 -4.72 8.53
CA GLU A 450 6.51 -4.39 9.32
C GLU A 450 5.25 -4.37 8.45
N ALA A 451 5.33 -3.73 7.29
CA ALA A 451 4.20 -3.69 6.35
C ALA A 451 3.83 -5.09 5.85
N ASN A 452 4.83 -5.97 5.62
CA ASN A 452 4.57 -7.36 5.24
C ASN A 452 3.93 -8.15 6.39
N LEU A 453 4.40 -7.96 7.63
CA LEU A 453 3.80 -8.60 8.79
C LEU A 453 2.33 -8.21 8.96
N LYS A 454 2.03 -6.91 8.86
CA LYS A 454 0.65 -6.41 8.90
C LYS A 454 -0.23 -7.01 7.80
N LYS A 455 0.32 -7.26 6.61
CA LYS A 455 -0.41 -7.91 5.52
C LYS A 455 -0.69 -9.38 5.82
N LEU A 456 0.27 -10.10 6.39
CA LEU A 456 0.03 -11.48 6.84
C LEU A 456 -1.05 -11.54 7.93
N GLU A 457 -1.10 -10.56 8.82
CA GLU A 457 -2.17 -10.44 9.82
C GLU A 457 -3.53 -10.19 9.17
N GLN A 458 -3.60 -9.34 8.15
CA GLN A 458 -4.83 -9.13 7.38
C GLN A 458 -5.26 -10.39 6.62
N GLN A 459 -4.30 -11.15 6.07
CA GLN A 459 -4.57 -12.43 5.43
C GLN A 459 -5.11 -13.47 6.42
N GLU A 460 -4.51 -13.55 7.60
CA GLU A 460 -4.95 -14.43 8.68
C GLU A 460 -6.40 -14.11 9.08
N GLN A 461 -6.73 -12.84 9.29
CA GLN A 461 -8.10 -12.40 9.58
C GLN A 461 -9.08 -12.78 8.47
N LYS A 462 -8.68 -12.59 7.22
CA LYS A 462 -9.52 -12.94 6.07
C LYS A 462 -9.76 -14.43 5.98
N TYR A 463 -8.73 -15.28 6.05
CA TYR A 463 -8.92 -16.73 5.98
C TYR A 463 -9.70 -17.25 7.17
N THR A 464 -9.57 -16.61 8.34
CA THR A 464 -10.42 -16.92 9.50
C THR A 464 -11.89 -16.61 9.21
N ALA A 465 -12.18 -15.47 8.59
CA ALA A 465 -13.55 -15.11 8.19
C ALA A 465 -14.11 -16.07 7.14
N GLU A 466 -13.32 -16.44 6.14
CA GLU A 466 -13.70 -17.41 5.10
C GLU A 466 -13.95 -18.81 5.69
N LEU A 467 -13.12 -19.23 6.65
CA LEU A 467 -13.32 -20.49 7.36
C LEU A 467 -14.63 -20.49 8.15
N ASN A 468 -14.95 -19.38 8.84
CA ASN A 468 -16.20 -19.23 9.56
C ASN A 468 -17.41 -19.22 8.60
N THR A 469 -17.28 -18.58 7.42
CA THR A 469 -18.32 -18.64 6.39
C THR A 469 -18.54 -20.05 5.90
N ALA A 470 -17.47 -20.81 5.62
CA ALA A 470 -17.56 -22.20 5.21
C ALA A 470 -18.15 -23.08 6.32
N LEU A 471 -17.86 -22.79 7.58
CA LEU A 471 -18.48 -23.48 8.72
C LEU A 471 -20.00 -23.24 8.74
N SER A 472 -20.43 -21.98 8.55
CA SER A 472 -21.87 -21.65 8.45
C SER A 472 -22.54 -22.36 7.27
N GLU A 473 -21.90 -22.39 6.09
CA GLU A 473 -22.38 -23.13 4.93
C GLU A 473 -22.56 -24.65 5.26
N TYR A 474 -21.60 -25.21 6.00
CA TYR A 474 -21.66 -26.62 6.40
C TYR A 474 -22.83 -26.89 7.38
N GLU A 475 -23.03 -25.98 8.36
CA GLU A 475 -24.14 -26.11 9.33
C GLU A 475 -25.51 -25.92 8.65
N GLU A 476 -25.62 -25.07 7.64
CA GLU A 476 -26.84 -24.95 6.82
C GLU A 476 -27.14 -26.26 6.07
N LEU A 477 -26.12 -26.90 5.45
CA LEU A 477 -26.27 -28.20 4.79
C LEU A 477 -26.66 -29.29 5.80
N LYS A 478 -26.07 -29.25 7.00
CA LYS A 478 -26.41 -30.17 8.07
C LYS A 478 -27.84 -30.00 8.56
N ALA A 479 -28.35 -28.75 8.60
CA ALA A 479 -29.75 -28.49 8.92
C ALA A 479 -30.69 -29.01 7.83
N GLN A 480 -30.33 -28.88 6.54
CA GLN A 480 -31.09 -29.49 5.43
C GLN A 480 -31.06 -31.03 5.47
N ALA A 481 -30.05 -31.61 6.10
CA ALA A 481 -29.91 -33.04 6.27
C ALA A 481 -30.77 -33.65 7.40
N ALA A 482 -31.42 -32.81 8.19
CA ALA A 482 -32.16 -33.27 9.39
C ALA A 482 -33.31 -34.24 9.07
N ASP A 483 -33.85 -34.21 7.86
CA ASP A 483 -34.94 -35.07 7.41
C ASP A 483 -34.45 -36.45 6.86
N PHE A 484 -33.13 -36.64 6.75
CA PHE A 484 -32.53 -37.87 6.23
C PHE A 484 -31.99 -38.75 7.36
N ASP A 485 -31.88 -40.08 7.08
CA ASP A 485 -31.20 -40.99 8.03
C ASP A 485 -29.73 -40.57 8.22
N PRO A 486 -29.32 -40.23 9.44
CA PRO A 486 -27.97 -39.72 9.71
C PRO A 486 -26.89 -40.76 9.42
N ASP A 487 -27.18 -42.07 9.55
CA ASP A 487 -26.22 -43.12 9.26
C ASP A 487 -26.03 -43.31 7.74
N GLU A 488 -27.12 -43.20 6.94
CA GLU A 488 -27.04 -43.25 5.48
C GLU A 488 -26.24 -42.04 4.94
N LEU A 489 -26.49 -40.84 5.47
CA LEU A 489 -25.73 -39.63 5.09
C LEU A 489 -24.25 -39.78 5.47
N ALA A 490 -23.96 -40.22 6.70
CA ALA A 490 -22.59 -40.40 7.16
C ALA A 490 -21.82 -41.44 6.30
N MET A 491 -22.48 -42.52 5.91
CA MET A 491 -21.87 -43.52 5.00
C MET A 491 -21.64 -42.96 3.61
N ALA A 492 -22.56 -42.16 3.08
CA ALA A 492 -22.40 -41.50 1.79
C ALA A 492 -21.23 -40.50 1.81
N GLN A 493 -21.08 -39.73 2.89
CA GLN A 493 -19.93 -38.83 3.09
C GLN A 493 -18.62 -39.62 3.18
N LEU A 494 -18.56 -40.70 3.99
CA LEU A 494 -17.36 -41.52 4.11
C LEU A 494 -16.94 -42.18 2.79
N ALA A 495 -17.91 -42.53 1.93
CA ALA A 495 -17.60 -43.13 0.63
C ALA A 495 -16.84 -42.23 -0.32
N ILE A 496 -17.02 -40.88 -0.23
CA ILE A 496 -16.40 -39.90 -1.12
C ILE A 496 -15.33 -39.06 -0.44
N ARG A 497 -15.23 -39.10 0.89
CA ARG A 497 -14.34 -38.25 1.70
C ARG A 497 -12.88 -38.40 1.28
N SER A 498 -12.37 -39.60 1.17
CA SER A 498 -10.96 -39.82 0.82
C SER A 498 -10.61 -39.28 -0.55
N ASP A 499 -11.50 -39.35 -1.52
CA ASP A 499 -11.30 -38.81 -2.87
C ASP A 499 -11.32 -37.29 -2.87
N LYS A 500 -12.22 -36.69 -2.08
CA LYS A 500 -12.28 -35.20 -1.92
C LYS A 500 -11.05 -34.65 -1.19
N GLU A 501 -10.59 -35.32 -0.14
CA GLU A 501 -9.35 -34.98 0.58
C GLU A 501 -8.13 -35.08 -0.35
N ALA A 502 -8.00 -36.20 -1.08
CA ALA A 502 -6.93 -36.39 -2.04
C ALA A 502 -6.94 -35.33 -3.13
N ALA A 503 -8.12 -34.92 -3.62
CA ALA A 503 -8.26 -33.83 -4.59
C ALA A 503 -7.80 -32.49 -4.02
N VAL A 504 -8.16 -32.15 -2.78
CA VAL A 504 -7.69 -30.93 -2.10
C VAL A 504 -6.18 -30.98 -1.89
N GLN A 505 -5.64 -32.09 -1.40
CA GLN A 505 -4.19 -32.27 -1.21
C GLN A 505 -3.42 -32.10 -2.54
N SER A 506 -3.93 -32.72 -3.61
CA SER A 506 -3.31 -32.61 -4.95
C SER A 506 -3.26 -31.17 -5.43
N LYS A 507 -4.36 -30.43 -5.33
CA LYS A 507 -4.44 -29.02 -5.72
C LYS A 507 -3.51 -28.14 -4.89
N VAL A 508 -3.46 -28.35 -3.58
CA VAL A 508 -2.56 -27.61 -2.69
C VAL A 508 -1.10 -27.95 -3.03
N ARG A 509 -0.79 -29.23 -3.26
CA ARG A 509 0.57 -29.65 -3.66
C ARG A 509 0.99 -29.03 -4.99
N GLU A 510 0.11 -28.98 -5.98
CA GLU A 510 0.35 -28.33 -7.26
C GLU A 510 0.58 -26.82 -7.08
N ALA A 511 -0.27 -26.16 -6.28
CA ALA A 511 -0.19 -24.72 -6.04
C ALA A 511 1.06 -24.30 -5.25
N TYR A 512 1.50 -25.09 -4.29
CA TYR A 512 2.63 -24.76 -3.41
C TYR A 512 3.95 -25.40 -3.85
N GLY A 513 3.93 -26.42 -4.71
CA GLY A 513 5.14 -27.08 -5.23
C GLY A 513 6.08 -27.54 -4.11
N ASP A 514 7.37 -27.19 -4.20
CA ASP A 514 8.39 -27.55 -3.21
C ASP A 514 8.14 -26.98 -1.80
N LYS A 515 7.22 -26.02 -1.67
CA LYS A 515 6.84 -25.40 -0.38
C LYS A 515 5.61 -26.04 0.26
N TYR A 516 5.09 -27.10 -0.35
CA TYR A 516 4.00 -27.87 0.23
C TYR A 516 4.43 -28.47 1.57
N ASP A 517 3.67 -28.18 2.62
CA ASP A 517 3.89 -28.71 3.97
C ASP A 517 2.89 -29.83 4.25
N PHE A 518 3.38 -31.06 4.14
CA PHE A 518 2.56 -32.25 4.40
C PHE A 518 1.99 -32.26 5.82
N TRP A 519 2.79 -31.88 6.83
CA TRP A 519 2.33 -31.91 8.22
C TRP A 519 1.30 -30.81 8.52
N ALA A 520 1.42 -29.66 7.87
CA ALA A 520 0.41 -28.62 7.93
C ALA A 520 -0.92 -29.10 7.31
N MET A 521 -0.88 -29.90 6.23
CA MET A 521 -2.07 -30.46 5.60
C MET A 521 -2.77 -31.47 6.52
N ILE A 522 -2.04 -32.42 7.05
CA ILE A 522 -2.61 -33.40 8.02
C ILE A 522 -3.15 -32.70 9.28
N GLY A 523 -2.46 -31.64 9.72
CA GLY A 523 -2.94 -30.84 10.83
C GLY A 523 -4.25 -30.10 10.50
N ALA A 524 -4.38 -29.58 9.30
CA ALA A 524 -5.58 -28.88 8.82
C ALA A 524 -6.79 -29.81 8.75
N GLU A 525 -6.61 -31.03 8.23
CA GLU A 525 -7.64 -32.06 8.19
C GLU A 525 -8.13 -32.42 9.60
N LYS A 526 -7.20 -32.65 10.54
CA LYS A 526 -7.54 -32.94 11.94
C LYS A 526 -8.27 -31.80 12.64
N ASP A 527 -7.87 -30.55 12.37
CA ASP A 527 -8.53 -29.41 12.99
C ASP A 527 -9.95 -29.23 12.46
N VAL A 528 -10.17 -29.43 11.15
CA VAL A 528 -11.50 -29.35 10.55
C VAL A 528 -12.39 -30.51 11.09
N SER A 529 -11.88 -31.72 11.17
CA SER A 529 -12.62 -32.85 11.77
C SER A 529 -13.03 -32.54 13.21
N ARG A 530 -12.15 -31.91 13.98
CA ARG A 530 -12.46 -31.49 15.35
C ARG A 530 -13.50 -30.37 15.40
N MET A 531 -13.40 -29.35 14.49
CA MET A 531 -14.37 -28.27 14.40
C MET A 531 -15.79 -28.78 14.07
N LEU A 532 -15.89 -29.77 13.20
CA LEU A 532 -17.15 -30.37 12.79
C LEU A 532 -17.67 -31.42 13.77
N ASN A 533 -16.93 -31.73 14.83
CA ASN A 533 -17.24 -32.82 15.80
C ASN A 533 -17.51 -34.15 15.08
N GLU A 534 -16.66 -34.48 14.09
CA GLU A 534 -16.84 -35.72 13.32
C GLU A 534 -16.64 -36.94 14.17
N GLU A 535 -17.52 -37.90 13.99
CA GLU A 535 -17.39 -39.23 14.62
C GLU A 535 -16.26 -40.04 13.95
N ASP A 536 -15.68 -40.96 14.73
CA ASP A 536 -14.70 -41.90 14.19
C ASP A 536 -15.32 -42.74 13.05
N PRO A 537 -14.72 -42.73 11.85
CA PRO A 537 -15.19 -43.53 10.73
C PRO A 537 -15.39 -45.02 11.05
N HIS A 538 -14.59 -45.56 11.96
CA HIS A 538 -14.73 -46.96 12.41
C HIS A 538 -16.01 -47.15 13.22
N ALA A 539 -16.31 -46.24 14.13
CA ALA A 539 -17.53 -46.27 14.94
C ALA A 539 -18.80 -46.19 14.09
N ILE A 540 -18.82 -45.33 13.06
CA ILE A 540 -19.93 -45.21 12.11
C ILE A 540 -20.16 -46.55 11.39
N ARG A 541 -19.09 -47.12 10.81
CA ARG A 541 -19.17 -48.42 10.09
C ARG A 541 -19.63 -49.55 10.97
N GLU A 542 -19.18 -49.64 12.22
CA GLU A 542 -19.65 -50.63 13.16
C GLU A 542 -21.13 -50.47 13.53
N ARG A 543 -21.58 -49.24 13.74
CA ARG A 543 -22.98 -48.94 14.05
C ARG A 543 -23.90 -49.32 12.90
N VAL A 544 -23.54 -48.97 11.67
CA VAL A 544 -24.30 -49.34 10.46
C VAL A 544 -24.33 -50.87 10.30
N ARG A 545 -23.20 -51.56 10.47
CA ARG A 545 -23.11 -53.01 10.38
C ARG A 545 -23.99 -53.74 11.42
N ARG A 546 -24.06 -53.20 12.65
CA ARG A 546 -24.97 -53.75 13.67
C ARG A 546 -26.43 -53.59 13.25
N LYS A 547 -26.84 -52.40 12.80
CA LYS A 547 -28.21 -52.17 12.31
C LYS A 547 -28.57 -53.07 11.15
N GLU A 548 -27.67 -53.32 10.22
CA GLU A 548 -27.90 -54.25 9.12
C GLU A 548 -28.06 -55.71 9.60
N GLN A 549 -27.24 -56.13 10.58
CA GLN A 549 -27.36 -57.45 11.16
C GLN A 549 -28.67 -57.61 11.95
N GLU A 550 -29.11 -56.61 12.66
CA GLU A 550 -30.38 -56.59 13.38
C GLU A 550 -31.57 -56.67 12.39
N ARG A 551 -31.58 -55.83 11.34
CA ARG A 551 -32.59 -55.90 10.25
C ARG A 551 -32.63 -57.30 9.58
N GLN A 552 -31.48 -57.93 9.36
CA GLN A 552 -31.40 -59.27 8.81
C GLN A 552 -31.90 -60.38 9.80
N ARG A 553 -31.73 -60.17 11.12
CA ARG A 553 -32.29 -61.05 12.14
C ARG A 553 -33.81 -60.94 12.22
N GLU A 554 -34.33 -59.69 12.25
CA GLU A 554 -35.75 -59.42 12.26
C GLU A 554 -36.47 -59.98 11.00
N SER A 555 -35.83 -59.90 9.84
CA SER A 555 -36.35 -60.48 8.61
C SER A 555 -36.32 -61.98 8.55
N ARG A 556 -35.56 -62.63 9.45
CA ARG A 556 -35.47 -64.09 9.56
C ARG A 556 -36.33 -64.69 10.66
N GLU A 557 -36.92 -63.87 11.55
CA GLU A 557 -37.88 -64.42 12.54
C GLU A 557 -39.19 -64.76 11.83
N PRO A 558 -39.71 -66.02 11.97
CA PRO A 558 -40.95 -66.41 11.33
C PRO A 558 -42.12 -65.63 11.95
N VAL A 559 -42.95 -65.04 11.09
CA VAL A 559 -44.21 -64.39 11.50
C VAL A 559 -45.01 -65.42 12.36
N PRO A 560 -45.45 -65.06 13.58
CA PRO A 560 -46.23 -65.97 14.41
C PRO A 560 -47.52 -66.37 13.69
N GLN A 561 -47.67 -67.67 13.37
CA GLN A 561 -48.92 -68.15 12.82
C GLN A 561 -50.01 -67.93 13.85
N HIS A 562 -50.98 -67.10 13.58
CA HIS A 562 -52.22 -67.01 14.35
C HIS A 562 -52.93 -68.36 14.30
N ARG A 563 -52.90 -69.14 15.42
CA ARG A 563 -53.74 -70.31 15.63
C ARG A 563 -55.20 -69.90 15.43
N LYS A 564 -55.85 -70.41 14.38
CA LYS A 564 -57.30 -70.39 14.22
C LYS A 564 -57.91 -71.08 15.40
N LYS A 565 -58.71 -70.44 16.24
CA LYS A 565 -59.62 -71.08 17.21
C LYS A 565 -60.73 -71.74 16.41
N ASP A 566 -60.68 -73.10 16.41
CA ASP A 566 -61.82 -73.89 15.99
C ASP A 566 -63.01 -73.62 16.92
N ARG A 567 -64.09 -73.07 16.35
CA ARG A 567 -65.38 -73.08 17.00
C ARG A 567 -66.07 -74.41 16.67
N GLY A 568 -66.01 -75.36 17.64
CA GLY A 568 -66.84 -76.50 17.59
C GLY A 568 -68.30 -76.08 17.80
N TRP A 569 -69.11 -76.57 16.88
CA TRP A 569 -70.58 -76.59 17.02
C TRP A 569 -70.98 -77.84 17.86
N GLU A 570 -71.63 -77.66 18.99
CA GLU A 570 -72.56 -78.64 19.54
C GLU A 570 -73.86 -77.94 19.92
N ARG A 571 -74.94 -78.55 19.47
CA ARG A 571 -76.38 -78.50 19.62
C ARG A 571 -76.98 -77.61 20.71
#